data_35314ed9ea7d8b96c4ebb63b7844f5e2
#
_entry.id   35314ed9ea7d8b96c4ebb63b7844f5e2
#
_cell.length_a   1.000
_cell.length_b   1.000
_cell.length_c   1.000
_cell.angle_alpha   90.00
_cell.angle_beta   90.00
_cell.angle_gamma   90.00
#
_symmetry.space_group_name_H-M   'P 1'
#
loop_
_entity.id
_entity.type
_entity.pdbx_description
1 polymer ?
#
loop_
_entity_poly.entity_id
_entity_poly.type
_entity_poly.pdbx_seq_one_letter_code
_entity_poly.pdbx_strand_id
1 'polypeptide(L)'
;MGTHKLYCTVVLTALLLSSICLKTALCAEPAGWQPSPGHTQIPIWPGVAPDVQSVPGPETSADGGVTNVTRPTMTVYSPDGRKTGAAVVVFPGGGFQGLAIDFEGTEICDWLTSKGVTCVLLKYRVPSTPYVWQCDCRPHNRSISTPSLQDAQRTLRLVRSHAAQWHLDQHKIGVLGFSAGGYLVTEVSTYFNTRLYTPVDGADQESDRPDFAIAIYPGHLALAENSVALNPNIKSHITAQTPPTFLLQNEDDHVDSIEDSLSYYMGLKAANVPVELHAYAQGGHAFGLRPSKLPVSGWPQLVEKWLGTIGMISP
;
A
#
# COMPACT_ATOMS: atom_id res chain seq x y z
N MET A 1 33.21 -99.62 9.49
CA MET A 1 33.47 -98.61 10.53
C MET A 1 34.11 -97.41 9.85
N GLY A 2 33.32 -96.39 9.54
CA GLY A 2 33.75 -95.20 8.85
C GLY A 2 32.73 -94.13 8.98
N THR A 3 33.06 -93.19 9.81
CA THR A 3 32.19 -92.06 10.15
C THR A 3 32.35 -90.96 9.13
N HIS A 4 31.32 -90.64 8.36
CA HIS A 4 31.26 -89.52 7.49
C HIS A 4 30.76 -88.28 8.24
N LYS A 5 31.62 -87.28 8.34
CA LYS A 5 31.26 -85.96 8.83
C LYS A 5 30.65 -85.12 7.68
N LEU A 6 29.39 -84.69 7.86
CA LEU A 6 28.70 -83.78 6.94
C LEU A 6 29.07 -82.34 7.36
N TYR A 7 29.65 -81.56 6.45
CA TYR A 7 29.86 -80.12 6.62
C TYR A 7 28.68 -79.37 6.02
N CYS A 8 27.95 -78.66 6.86
CA CYS A 8 26.88 -77.80 6.45
C CYS A 8 27.44 -76.42 6.15
N THR A 9 27.45 -76.03 4.88
CA THR A 9 27.90 -74.70 4.41
C THR A 9 26.72 -73.75 4.51
N VAL A 10 26.78 -72.78 5.42
CA VAL A 10 25.79 -71.68 5.51
C VAL A 10 26.17 -70.62 4.53
N VAL A 11 25.37 -70.40 3.49
CA VAL A 11 25.47 -69.28 2.55
C VAL A 11 24.72 -68.10 3.13
N LEU A 12 25.45 -67.05 3.54
CA LEU A 12 24.91 -65.82 4.05
C LEU A 12 24.62 -64.90 2.84
N THR A 13 23.36 -64.80 2.42
CA THR A 13 22.94 -63.84 1.39
C THR A 13 22.68 -62.48 2.05
N ALA A 14 23.58 -61.55 1.81
CA ALA A 14 23.45 -60.14 2.24
C ALA A 14 22.47 -59.43 1.28
N LEU A 15 21.27 -59.12 1.75
CA LEU A 15 20.34 -58.23 1.06
C LEU A 15 20.75 -56.77 1.26
N LEU A 16 21.32 -56.16 0.24
CA LEU A 16 21.55 -54.74 0.15
C LEU A 16 20.21 -54.03 -0.11
N LEU A 17 19.58 -53.48 0.93
CA LEU A 17 18.46 -52.57 0.81
C LEU A 17 19.04 -51.18 0.40
N SER A 18 19.01 -50.90 -0.91
CA SER A 18 19.22 -49.54 -1.44
C SER A 18 18.00 -48.69 -1.15
N SER A 19 18.07 -47.90 -0.07
CA SER A 19 17.08 -46.82 0.20
C SER A 19 17.17 -45.75 -0.89
N ILE A 20 16.33 -45.83 -1.88
CA ILE A 20 16.12 -44.73 -2.83
C ILE A 20 15.39 -43.61 -2.07
N CYS A 21 16.15 -42.63 -1.59
CA CYS A 21 15.63 -41.40 -1.04
C CYS A 21 15.03 -40.58 -2.20
N LEU A 22 13.73 -40.76 -2.46
CA LEU A 22 12.99 -39.87 -3.35
C LEU A 22 12.95 -38.49 -2.66
N LYS A 23 13.89 -37.64 -3.01
CA LYS A 23 13.76 -36.20 -2.75
C LYS A 23 12.61 -35.70 -3.63
N THR A 24 11.39 -35.69 -3.09
CA THR A 24 10.33 -34.84 -3.61
C THR A 24 10.87 -33.41 -3.52
N ALA A 25 11.27 -32.86 -4.66
CA ALA A 25 11.43 -31.41 -4.76
C ALA A 25 10.01 -30.84 -4.48
N LEU A 26 9.75 -30.42 -3.23
CA LEU A 26 8.68 -29.46 -2.99
C LEU A 26 9.03 -28.29 -3.89
N CYS A 27 8.28 -28.07 -4.96
CA CYS A 27 8.19 -26.76 -5.57
C CYS A 27 7.79 -25.84 -4.43
N ALA A 28 8.72 -25.02 -3.94
CA ALA A 28 8.40 -23.95 -3.01
C ALA A 28 7.29 -23.15 -3.70
N GLU A 29 6.13 -23.04 -3.07
CA GLU A 29 5.12 -22.07 -3.49
C GLU A 29 5.81 -20.73 -3.66
N PRO A 30 5.50 -19.95 -4.71
CA PRO A 30 6.12 -18.64 -4.87
C PRO A 30 5.93 -17.88 -3.56
N ALA A 31 7.04 -17.59 -2.90
CA ALA A 31 7.00 -16.92 -1.60
C ALA A 31 6.33 -15.57 -1.82
N GLY A 32 5.33 -15.23 -1.01
CA GLY A 32 4.73 -13.91 -0.98
C GLY A 32 5.82 -12.84 -0.80
N TRP A 33 5.53 -11.60 -1.14
CA TRP A 33 6.47 -10.49 -1.04
C TRP A 33 7.09 -10.39 0.37
N GLN A 34 8.39 -10.17 0.41
CA GLN A 34 9.15 -9.90 1.63
C GLN A 34 9.90 -8.58 1.52
N PRO A 35 9.94 -7.76 2.58
CA PRO A 35 10.76 -6.56 2.60
C PRO A 35 12.25 -6.90 2.56
N SER A 36 13.08 -5.90 2.28
CA SER A 36 14.55 -6.05 2.34
C SER A 36 15.02 -6.51 3.73
N PRO A 37 16.20 -7.18 3.83
CA PRO A 37 16.76 -7.61 5.09
C PRO A 37 16.82 -6.48 6.14
N GLY A 38 16.48 -6.79 7.38
CA GLY A 38 16.39 -5.81 8.48
C GLY A 38 15.00 -5.26 8.72
N HIS A 39 14.07 -5.49 7.82
CA HIS A 39 12.67 -5.11 7.98
C HIS A 39 11.77 -6.33 8.16
N THR A 40 10.65 -6.14 8.86
CA THR A 40 9.69 -7.21 9.17
C THR A 40 8.29 -6.77 8.81
N GLN A 41 7.52 -7.65 8.18
CA GLN A 41 6.09 -7.45 7.98
C GLN A 41 5.34 -7.65 9.31
N ILE A 42 4.58 -6.65 9.70
CA ILE A 42 3.72 -6.66 10.89
C ILE A 42 2.28 -6.87 10.44
N PRO A 43 1.62 -7.98 10.83
CA PRO A 43 0.19 -8.15 10.57
C PRO A 43 -0.62 -6.99 11.16
N ILE A 44 -1.51 -6.38 10.40
CA ILE A 44 -2.33 -5.28 10.90
C ILE A 44 -3.59 -5.76 11.64
N TRP A 45 -3.98 -7.00 11.44
CA TRP A 45 -5.11 -7.64 12.13
C TRP A 45 -4.61 -8.73 13.07
N PRO A 46 -5.10 -8.80 14.32
CA PRO A 46 -4.67 -9.82 15.30
C PRO A 46 -5.16 -11.24 14.94
N GLY A 47 -6.03 -11.35 13.94
CA GLY A 47 -6.58 -12.60 13.45
C GLY A 47 -6.96 -12.47 11.98
N VAL A 48 -8.11 -13.05 11.62
CA VAL A 48 -8.66 -12.92 10.27
C VAL A 48 -9.14 -11.48 10.08
N ALA A 49 -8.75 -10.85 8.95
CA ALA A 49 -9.23 -9.52 8.59
C ALA A 49 -10.76 -9.52 8.40
N PRO A 50 -11.46 -8.41 8.66
CA PRO A 50 -12.89 -8.32 8.39
C PRO A 50 -13.17 -8.46 6.88
N ASP A 51 -14.35 -8.95 6.52
CA ASP A 51 -14.84 -9.05 5.14
C ASP A 51 -13.86 -9.72 4.16
N VAL A 52 -13.20 -10.79 4.62
CA VAL A 52 -12.25 -11.55 3.78
C VAL A 52 -12.96 -12.07 2.54
N GLN A 53 -12.42 -11.70 1.39
CA GLN A 53 -12.86 -12.23 0.10
C GLN A 53 -12.01 -13.45 -0.29
N SER A 54 -12.66 -14.43 -0.93
CA SER A 54 -11.94 -15.54 -1.54
C SER A 54 -11.21 -15.03 -2.79
N VAL A 55 -9.91 -15.28 -2.86
CA VAL A 55 -9.10 -14.96 -4.04
C VAL A 55 -8.59 -16.25 -4.69
N PRO A 56 -8.37 -16.27 -6.01
CA PRO A 56 -7.88 -17.44 -6.71
C PRO A 56 -6.37 -17.61 -6.48
N GLY A 57 -5.99 -18.41 -5.48
CA GLY A 57 -4.60 -18.79 -5.24
C GLY A 57 -3.88 -18.00 -4.15
N PRO A 58 -2.60 -18.33 -3.90
CA PRO A 58 -1.78 -17.69 -2.89
C PRO A 58 -1.37 -16.26 -3.30
N GLU A 59 -0.87 -15.49 -2.32
CA GLU A 59 -0.15 -14.25 -2.61
C GLU A 59 1.07 -14.54 -3.49
N THR A 60 1.23 -13.80 -4.57
CA THR A 60 2.38 -13.90 -5.46
C THR A 60 3.11 -12.58 -5.59
N SER A 61 4.43 -12.64 -5.76
CA SER A 61 5.27 -11.48 -6.01
C SER A 61 6.11 -11.70 -7.26
N ALA A 62 5.97 -10.82 -8.24
CA ALA A 62 6.74 -10.83 -9.48
C ALA A 62 6.90 -9.41 -10.02
N ASP A 63 8.02 -9.14 -10.68
CA ASP A 63 8.30 -7.88 -11.41
C ASP A 63 8.02 -6.60 -10.60
N GLY A 64 8.33 -6.63 -9.29
CA GLY A 64 8.08 -5.49 -8.39
C GLY A 64 6.62 -5.32 -7.97
N GLY A 65 5.75 -6.25 -8.33
CA GLY A 65 4.34 -6.26 -7.97
C GLY A 65 3.97 -7.37 -7.00
N VAL A 66 2.81 -7.21 -6.34
CA VAL A 66 2.20 -8.21 -5.45
C VAL A 66 0.72 -8.37 -5.78
N THR A 67 0.23 -9.60 -5.84
CA THR A 67 -1.18 -9.90 -6.09
C THR A 67 -1.73 -10.89 -5.05
N ASN A 68 -3.06 -11.02 -5.00
CA ASN A 68 -3.77 -11.94 -4.09
C ASN A 68 -3.42 -11.75 -2.60
N VAL A 69 -3.29 -10.49 -2.17
CA VAL A 69 -3.03 -10.15 -0.76
C VAL A 69 -4.31 -10.37 0.06
N THR A 70 -4.37 -11.44 0.83
CA THR A 70 -5.48 -11.73 1.77
C THR A 70 -5.09 -11.48 3.22
N ARG A 71 -3.78 -11.41 3.50
CA ARG A 71 -3.19 -11.14 4.80
C ARG A 71 -2.43 -9.80 4.75
N PRO A 72 -3.12 -8.69 5.00
CA PRO A 72 -2.49 -7.38 4.91
C PRO A 72 -1.49 -7.17 6.04
N THR A 73 -0.39 -6.51 5.70
CA THR A 73 0.72 -6.23 6.63
C THR A 73 1.23 -4.82 6.43
N MET A 74 1.81 -4.25 7.47
CA MET A 74 2.62 -3.04 7.35
C MET A 74 4.10 -3.35 7.58
N THR A 75 4.98 -2.59 6.93
CA THR A 75 6.43 -2.64 7.15
C THR A 75 6.90 -1.24 7.53
N VAL A 76 7.62 -1.11 8.64
CA VAL A 76 8.11 0.19 9.13
C VAL A 76 9.55 0.39 8.71
N TYR A 77 9.83 1.48 8.03
CA TYR A 77 11.14 1.96 7.62
C TYR A 77 11.45 3.21 8.43
N SER A 78 12.39 3.11 9.35
CA SER A 78 12.81 4.22 10.21
C SER A 78 14.06 4.89 9.65
N PRO A 79 14.15 6.24 9.70
CA PRO A 79 15.38 6.95 9.33
C PRO A 79 16.57 6.55 10.22
N ASP A 80 17.74 6.33 9.63
CA ASP A 80 18.98 6.02 10.37
C ASP A 80 19.60 7.25 11.04
N GLY A 81 19.27 8.46 10.58
CA GLY A 81 19.82 9.74 11.04
C GLY A 81 18.81 10.60 11.79
N ARG A 82 18.78 11.88 11.43
CA ARG A 82 17.84 12.86 11.99
C ARG A 82 16.40 12.41 11.75
N LYS A 83 15.59 12.40 12.81
CA LYS A 83 14.16 12.10 12.76
C LYS A 83 13.35 13.39 12.89
N THR A 84 12.39 13.59 11.99
CA THR A 84 11.48 14.73 12.02
C THR A 84 10.32 14.54 13.00
N GLY A 85 10.08 13.30 13.43
CA GLY A 85 8.89 12.90 14.16
C GLY A 85 7.68 12.64 13.25
N ALA A 86 7.76 13.00 11.97
CA ALA A 86 6.68 12.72 11.03
C ALA A 86 6.72 11.27 10.53
N ALA A 87 5.52 10.72 10.23
CA ALA A 87 5.37 9.45 9.56
C ALA A 87 4.43 9.57 8.36
N VAL A 88 4.67 8.75 7.34
CA VAL A 88 3.83 8.62 6.15
C VAL A 88 3.47 7.17 5.94
N VAL A 89 2.17 6.87 5.92
CA VAL A 89 1.68 5.56 5.47
C VAL A 89 1.56 5.59 3.95
N VAL A 90 2.28 4.68 3.28
CA VAL A 90 2.37 4.62 1.82
C VAL A 90 1.44 3.54 1.28
N PHE A 91 0.62 3.93 0.29
CA PHE A 91 -0.32 3.07 -0.43
C PHE A 91 0.13 2.94 -1.90
N PRO A 92 0.79 1.83 -2.28
CA PRO A 92 1.13 1.58 -3.68
C PRO A 92 -0.11 1.52 -4.57
N GLY A 93 0.02 1.87 -5.84
CA GLY A 93 -1.01 1.66 -6.86
C GLY A 93 -1.10 0.20 -7.31
N GLY A 94 -1.85 -0.03 -8.38
CA GLY A 94 -2.05 -1.37 -8.97
C GLY A 94 -3.53 -1.69 -9.23
N GLY A 95 -4.36 -0.66 -9.39
CA GLY A 95 -5.77 -0.79 -9.81
C GLY A 95 -6.64 -1.59 -8.83
N PHE A 96 -6.29 -1.69 -7.56
CA PHE A 96 -6.91 -2.58 -6.57
C PHE A 96 -6.94 -4.06 -6.96
N GLN A 97 -6.17 -4.46 -7.96
CA GLN A 97 -5.99 -5.85 -8.37
C GLN A 97 -4.64 -6.42 -7.92
N GLY A 98 -3.65 -5.54 -7.77
CA GLY A 98 -2.33 -5.80 -7.27
C GLY A 98 -1.75 -4.57 -6.59
N LEU A 99 -0.47 -4.65 -6.20
CA LEU A 99 0.30 -3.56 -5.59
C LEU A 99 1.63 -3.42 -6.32
N ALA A 100 1.93 -2.22 -6.80
CA ALA A 100 3.24 -1.84 -7.35
C ALA A 100 4.23 -1.61 -6.18
N ILE A 101 4.54 -2.67 -5.43
CA ILE A 101 5.13 -2.61 -4.10
C ILE A 101 6.57 -2.06 -4.09
N ASP A 102 7.29 -2.16 -5.22
CA ASP A 102 8.66 -1.68 -5.32
C ASP A 102 8.67 -0.17 -5.61
N PHE A 103 8.31 0.25 -6.84
CA PHE A 103 8.54 1.63 -7.28
C PHE A 103 7.56 2.65 -6.69
N GLU A 104 6.38 2.23 -6.21
CA GLU A 104 5.41 3.06 -5.48
C GLU A 104 5.35 2.72 -3.98
N GLY A 105 6.22 1.85 -3.52
CA GLY A 105 6.30 1.40 -2.14
C GLY A 105 7.70 1.54 -1.55
N THR A 106 8.58 0.56 -1.76
CA THR A 106 9.92 0.54 -1.14
C THR A 106 10.80 1.70 -1.59
N GLU A 107 10.82 2.06 -2.89
CA GLU A 107 11.56 3.23 -3.38
C GLU A 107 11.07 4.53 -2.71
N ILE A 108 9.76 4.65 -2.46
CA ILE A 108 9.18 5.81 -1.75
C ILE A 108 9.62 5.82 -0.29
N CYS A 109 9.67 4.66 0.36
CA CYS A 109 10.14 4.54 1.74
C CYS A 109 11.61 4.94 1.86
N ASP A 110 12.46 4.56 0.91
CA ASP A 110 13.87 4.96 0.87
C ASP A 110 14.01 6.48 0.74
N TRP A 111 13.20 7.11 -0.11
CA TRP A 111 13.17 8.56 -0.22
C TRP A 111 12.71 9.23 1.07
N LEU A 112 11.59 8.82 1.66
CA LEU A 112 11.04 9.40 2.89
C LEU A 112 12.04 9.30 4.06
N THR A 113 12.65 8.13 4.23
CA THR A 113 13.64 7.91 5.30
C THR A 113 14.90 8.77 5.10
N SER A 114 15.32 8.99 3.84
CA SER A 114 16.41 9.92 3.53
C SER A 114 16.12 11.37 3.95
N LYS A 115 14.82 11.72 4.10
CA LYS A 115 14.35 13.04 4.58
C LYS A 115 14.05 13.08 6.08
N GLY A 116 14.35 12.01 6.79
CA GLY A 116 14.09 11.89 8.22
C GLY A 116 12.63 11.60 8.58
N VAL A 117 11.81 11.19 7.62
CA VAL A 117 10.41 10.83 7.78
C VAL A 117 10.29 9.30 7.88
N THR A 118 9.60 8.81 8.90
CA THR A 118 9.33 7.37 9.01
C THR A 118 8.32 6.96 7.93
N CYS A 119 8.64 5.92 7.17
CA CYS A 119 7.74 5.35 6.20
C CYS A 119 7.08 4.09 6.76
N VAL A 120 5.77 3.96 6.58
CA VAL A 120 5.02 2.75 6.88
C VAL A 120 4.40 2.25 5.58
N LEU A 121 5.00 1.24 4.97
CA LEU A 121 4.49 0.65 3.73
C LEU A 121 3.35 -0.29 4.05
N LEU A 122 2.17 0.00 3.55
CA LEU A 122 1.00 -0.87 3.70
C LEU A 122 0.85 -1.79 2.49
N LYS A 123 0.98 -3.08 2.73
CA LYS A 123 0.56 -4.14 1.79
C LYS A 123 -0.91 -4.45 2.09
N TYR A 124 -1.81 -3.67 1.48
CA TYR A 124 -3.25 -3.79 1.70
C TYR A 124 -3.88 -4.90 0.87
N ARG A 125 -5.08 -5.33 1.23
CA ARG A 125 -5.79 -6.42 0.55
C ARG A 125 -6.14 -6.08 -0.90
N VAL A 126 -5.77 -6.98 -1.79
CA VAL A 126 -6.11 -6.96 -3.22
C VAL A 126 -6.35 -8.39 -3.72
N PRO A 127 -7.27 -8.62 -4.67
CA PRO A 127 -8.19 -7.64 -5.23
C PRO A 127 -9.20 -7.15 -4.20
N SER A 128 -9.54 -5.87 -4.23
CA SER A 128 -10.51 -5.28 -3.31
C SER A 128 -11.75 -4.73 -4.02
N THR A 129 -11.77 -4.83 -5.33
CA THR A 129 -12.93 -4.52 -6.16
C THR A 129 -13.14 -5.62 -7.19
N PRO A 130 -14.40 -5.92 -7.61
CA PRO A 130 -14.67 -6.86 -8.69
C PRO A 130 -14.31 -6.30 -10.07
N TYR A 131 -13.89 -5.04 -10.15
CA TYR A 131 -13.66 -4.33 -11.42
C TYR A 131 -12.18 -4.24 -11.74
N VAL A 132 -11.83 -4.52 -12.99
CA VAL A 132 -10.52 -4.22 -13.54
C VAL A 132 -10.47 -2.73 -13.83
N TRP A 133 -9.61 -2.01 -13.14
CA TRP A 133 -9.48 -0.56 -13.24
C TRP A 133 -8.87 -0.08 -14.57
N GLN A 134 -8.31 -0.97 -15.34
CA GLN A 134 -7.63 -0.66 -16.60
C GLN A 134 -8.54 -0.67 -17.83
N CYS A 135 -9.85 -0.86 -17.66
CA CYS A 135 -10.77 -0.83 -18.80
C CYS A 135 -11.68 0.40 -18.75
N ASP A 136 -12.08 0.88 -19.93
CA ASP A 136 -13.10 1.93 -20.09
C ASP A 136 -14.51 1.46 -19.62
N CYS A 137 -14.61 0.22 -19.15
CA CYS A 137 -15.83 -0.35 -18.60
C CYS A 137 -16.16 0.17 -17.18
N ARG A 138 -15.56 1.24 -16.75
CA ARG A 138 -15.65 1.84 -15.42
C ARG A 138 -17.07 2.24 -15.06
N PRO A 139 -17.66 1.73 -13.99
CA PRO A 139 -18.81 2.39 -13.44
C PRO A 139 -18.35 3.74 -12.88
N HIS A 140 -18.81 4.83 -13.46
CA HIS A 140 -18.56 6.20 -12.98
C HIS A 140 -19.13 6.46 -11.56
N ASN A 141 -19.86 5.53 -11.02
CA ASN A 141 -20.41 5.57 -9.65
C ASN A 141 -19.83 4.42 -8.84
N ARG A 142 -18.62 4.59 -8.32
CA ARG A 142 -17.91 3.56 -7.55
C ARG A 142 -18.35 3.50 -6.11
N SER A 143 -18.56 2.28 -5.65
CA SER A 143 -18.49 1.99 -4.22
C SER A 143 -17.06 2.15 -3.71
N ILE A 144 -16.92 2.45 -2.42
CA ILE A 144 -15.63 2.44 -1.73
C ILE A 144 -14.92 1.08 -1.88
N SER A 145 -13.60 1.09 -1.85
CA SER A 145 -12.75 -0.11 -1.83
C SER A 145 -12.70 -0.70 -0.41
N THR A 146 -13.83 -1.20 0.09
CA THR A 146 -14.04 -1.51 1.51
C THR A 146 -12.90 -2.29 2.18
N PRO A 147 -12.39 -3.42 1.64
CA PRO A 147 -11.29 -4.14 2.29
C PRO A 147 -10.00 -3.32 2.41
N SER A 148 -9.61 -2.60 1.34
CA SER A 148 -8.41 -1.76 1.36
C SER A 148 -8.57 -0.55 2.29
N LEU A 149 -9.76 0.05 2.34
CA LEU A 149 -10.04 1.19 3.22
C LEU A 149 -10.06 0.77 4.69
N GLN A 150 -10.59 -0.42 5.03
CA GLN A 150 -10.49 -0.99 6.37
C GLN A 150 -9.02 -1.17 6.79
N ASP A 151 -8.17 -1.67 5.87
CA ASP A 151 -6.75 -1.86 6.11
C ASP A 151 -6.02 -0.52 6.31
N ALA A 152 -6.36 0.51 5.53
CA ALA A 152 -5.81 1.85 5.68
C ALA A 152 -6.21 2.51 7.01
N GLN A 153 -7.50 2.45 7.38
CA GLN A 153 -7.99 2.94 8.67
C GLN A 153 -7.29 2.25 9.84
N ARG A 154 -7.20 0.92 9.78
CA ARG A 154 -6.54 0.12 10.81
C ARG A 154 -5.05 0.46 10.93
N THR A 155 -4.36 0.62 9.81
CA THR A 155 -2.93 0.97 9.81
C THR A 155 -2.67 2.32 10.45
N LEU A 156 -3.45 3.35 10.12
CA LEU A 156 -3.31 4.67 10.75
C LEU A 156 -3.51 4.62 12.27
N ARG A 157 -4.49 3.86 12.75
CA ARG A 157 -4.73 3.64 14.19
C ARG A 157 -3.53 2.94 14.84
N LEU A 158 -2.99 1.90 14.22
CA LEU A 158 -1.80 1.20 14.70
C LEU A 158 -0.58 2.12 14.74
N VAL A 159 -0.32 2.90 13.68
CA VAL A 159 0.81 3.85 13.65
C VAL A 159 0.67 4.86 14.77
N ARG A 160 -0.52 5.41 14.98
CA ARG A 160 -0.78 6.40 16.05
C ARG A 160 -0.65 5.79 17.43
N SER A 161 -1.12 4.57 17.65
CA SER A 161 -0.97 3.86 18.94
C SER A 161 0.49 3.53 19.28
N HIS A 162 1.35 3.33 18.26
CA HIS A 162 2.77 3.06 18.44
C HIS A 162 3.65 4.31 18.35
N ALA A 163 3.05 5.51 18.24
CA ALA A 163 3.80 6.74 17.99
C ALA A 163 4.92 6.98 19.01
N ALA A 164 4.64 6.81 20.30
CA ALA A 164 5.65 6.96 21.34
C ALA A 164 6.80 5.95 21.22
N GLN A 165 6.49 4.68 20.93
CA GLN A 165 7.48 3.62 20.75
C GLN A 165 8.39 3.86 19.54
N TRP A 166 7.85 4.43 18.45
CA TRP A 166 8.59 4.69 17.23
C TRP A 166 9.16 6.11 17.16
N HIS A 167 9.05 6.88 18.25
CA HIS A 167 9.50 8.28 18.34
C HIS A 167 8.85 9.19 17.30
N LEU A 168 7.54 9.01 17.10
CA LEU A 168 6.71 9.82 16.20
C LEU A 168 5.90 10.85 17.00
N ASP A 169 5.60 11.97 16.36
CA ASP A 169 4.56 12.89 16.79
C ASP A 169 3.21 12.39 16.27
N GLN A 170 2.29 12.05 17.18
CA GLN A 170 0.96 11.54 16.82
C GLN A 170 0.10 12.52 16.00
N HIS A 171 0.53 13.79 15.89
CA HIS A 171 -0.09 14.84 15.10
C HIS A 171 0.65 15.12 13.78
N LYS A 172 1.59 14.26 13.39
CA LYS A 172 2.36 14.35 12.15
C LYS A 172 2.35 13.03 11.38
N ILE A 173 1.21 12.36 11.34
CA ILE A 173 1.01 11.09 10.65
C ILE A 173 0.16 11.33 9.40
N GLY A 174 0.78 11.27 8.23
CA GLY A 174 0.09 11.47 6.95
C GLY A 174 0.02 10.20 6.11
N VAL A 175 -0.56 10.37 4.93
CA VAL A 175 -0.70 9.31 3.92
C VAL A 175 -0.15 9.77 2.58
N LEU A 176 0.42 8.86 1.81
CA LEU A 176 0.87 9.07 0.44
C LEU A 176 0.44 7.87 -0.40
N GLY A 177 -0.13 8.10 -1.57
CA GLY A 177 -0.53 7.00 -2.45
C GLY A 177 -0.53 7.38 -3.92
N PHE A 178 -0.48 6.36 -4.75
CA PHE A 178 -0.32 6.44 -6.20
C PHE A 178 -1.48 5.74 -6.90
N SER A 179 -2.02 6.31 -7.97
CA SER A 179 -3.05 5.65 -8.78
C SER A 179 -4.23 5.17 -7.91
N ALA A 180 -4.54 3.88 -7.87
CA ALA A 180 -5.51 3.30 -6.94
C ALA A 180 -5.16 3.57 -5.47
N GLY A 181 -3.87 3.59 -5.10
CA GLY A 181 -3.41 4.03 -3.77
C GLY A 181 -3.66 5.52 -3.53
N GLY A 182 -3.59 6.36 -4.57
CA GLY A 182 -4.01 7.76 -4.53
C GLY A 182 -5.51 7.92 -4.29
N TYR A 183 -6.33 7.07 -4.91
CA TYR A 183 -7.76 6.99 -4.59
C TYR A 183 -7.98 6.57 -3.12
N LEU A 184 -7.23 5.58 -2.62
CA LEU A 184 -7.30 5.14 -1.22
C LEU A 184 -6.90 6.26 -0.24
N VAL A 185 -5.95 7.13 -0.62
CA VAL A 185 -5.64 8.37 0.12
C VAL A 185 -6.89 9.24 0.25
N THR A 186 -7.65 9.44 -0.83
CA THR A 186 -8.86 10.26 -0.79
C THR A 186 -9.97 9.62 0.05
N GLU A 187 -10.11 8.29 -0.04
CA GLU A 187 -11.07 7.53 0.78
C GLU A 187 -10.77 7.69 2.27
N VAL A 188 -9.54 7.37 2.71
CA VAL A 188 -9.21 7.43 4.14
C VAL A 188 -9.21 8.86 4.67
N SER A 189 -8.91 9.86 3.82
CA SER A 189 -8.95 11.28 4.16
C SER A 189 -10.37 11.83 4.32
N THR A 190 -11.38 11.14 3.82
CA THR A 190 -12.77 11.59 3.87
C THR A 190 -13.65 10.69 4.76
N TYR A 191 -13.32 9.42 4.92
CA TYR A 191 -14.08 8.45 5.70
C TYR A 191 -13.62 8.29 7.16
N PHE A 192 -12.73 9.12 7.67
CA PHE A 192 -12.17 9.00 9.04
C PHE A 192 -13.22 9.12 10.16
N ASN A 193 -14.41 9.67 9.89
CA ASN A 193 -15.54 9.70 10.83
C ASN A 193 -16.46 8.46 10.72
N THR A 194 -16.16 7.54 9.79
CA THR A 194 -16.96 6.35 9.52
C THR A 194 -16.09 5.10 9.68
N ARG A 195 -16.21 4.45 10.83
CA ARG A 195 -15.50 3.19 11.05
C ARG A 195 -16.13 2.06 10.23
N LEU A 196 -15.32 1.37 9.44
CA LEU A 196 -15.78 0.32 8.53
C LEU A 196 -15.62 -1.10 9.07
N TYR A 197 -15.18 -1.27 10.32
CA TYR A 197 -14.99 -2.56 10.96
C TYR A 197 -15.24 -2.49 12.46
N THR A 198 -15.54 -3.62 13.08
CA THR A 198 -15.69 -3.71 14.54
C THR A 198 -14.32 -3.58 15.20
N PRO A 199 -14.15 -2.78 16.29
CA PRO A 199 -12.90 -2.67 17.02
C PRO A 199 -12.37 -4.03 17.47
N VAL A 200 -11.06 -4.25 17.31
CA VAL A 200 -10.43 -5.54 17.63
C VAL A 200 -9.44 -5.46 18.81
N ASP A 201 -8.89 -4.28 19.09
CA ASP A 201 -7.98 -4.06 20.22
C ASP A 201 -7.91 -2.58 20.63
N GLY A 202 -6.97 -2.25 21.54
CA GLY A 202 -6.79 -0.90 22.08
C GLY A 202 -6.35 0.15 21.05
N ALA A 203 -5.67 -0.25 19.96
CA ALA A 203 -5.27 0.69 18.91
C ALA A 203 -6.48 1.30 18.19
N ASP A 204 -7.62 0.62 18.22
CA ASP A 204 -8.86 1.12 17.63
C ASP A 204 -9.54 2.26 18.41
N GLN A 205 -8.97 2.66 19.55
CA GLN A 205 -9.36 3.89 20.23
C GLN A 205 -8.71 5.13 19.60
N GLU A 206 -7.63 4.95 18.84
CA GLU A 206 -6.95 6.03 18.16
C GLU A 206 -7.72 6.50 16.92
N SER A 207 -7.40 7.72 16.47
CA SER A 207 -7.97 8.30 15.25
C SER A 207 -7.28 7.70 14.00
N ASP A 208 -8.07 7.40 12.97
CA ASP A 208 -7.58 7.06 11.63
C ASP A 208 -7.54 8.28 10.69
N ARG A 209 -7.84 9.49 11.20
CA ARG A 209 -7.71 10.71 10.40
C ARG A 209 -6.23 11.00 10.12
N PRO A 210 -5.79 11.07 8.85
CA PRO A 210 -4.45 11.53 8.54
C PRO A 210 -4.29 13.02 8.89
N ASP A 211 -3.09 13.44 9.30
CA ASP A 211 -2.80 14.84 9.59
C ASP A 211 -2.50 15.63 8.29
N PHE A 212 -2.08 14.95 7.24
CA PHE A 212 -1.90 15.45 5.88
C PHE A 212 -2.05 14.32 4.85
N ALA A 213 -2.30 14.66 3.59
CA ALA A 213 -2.52 13.70 2.53
C ALA A 213 -1.79 14.08 1.24
N ILE A 214 -1.21 13.10 0.55
CA ILE A 214 -0.49 13.26 -0.70
C ILE A 214 -1.04 12.23 -1.69
N ALA A 215 -1.73 12.70 -2.74
CA ALA A 215 -2.27 11.82 -3.77
C ALA A 215 -1.62 12.14 -5.12
N ILE A 216 -0.90 11.16 -5.65
CA ILE A 216 -0.14 11.24 -6.89
C ILE A 216 -0.88 10.44 -7.96
N TYR A 217 -1.24 11.11 -9.03
CA TYR A 217 -2.10 10.58 -10.12
C TYR A 217 -3.25 9.71 -9.61
N PRO A 218 -4.07 10.24 -8.67
CA PRO A 218 -5.20 9.47 -8.16
C PRO A 218 -6.23 9.25 -9.25
N GLY A 219 -6.73 8.01 -9.36
CA GLY A 219 -7.73 7.70 -10.36
C GLY A 219 -9.16 7.79 -9.85
N HIS A 220 -10.11 7.80 -10.78
CA HIS A 220 -11.53 7.54 -10.54
C HIS A 220 -12.26 8.49 -9.56
N LEU A 221 -11.78 9.70 -9.40
CA LEU A 221 -12.39 10.73 -8.56
C LEU A 221 -13.44 11.53 -9.30
N ALA A 222 -13.22 11.76 -10.60
CA ALA A 222 -14.22 12.38 -11.46
C ALA A 222 -15.43 11.45 -11.67
N LEU A 223 -16.62 12.03 -11.73
CA LEU A 223 -17.88 11.30 -11.94
C LEU A 223 -17.96 10.69 -13.34
N ALA A 224 -17.34 11.33 -14.32
CA ALA A 224 -17.30 10.88 -15.70
C ALA A 224 -16.04 11.43 -16.38
N GLU A 225 -15.64 10.81 -17.48
CA GLU A 225 -14.58 11.32 -18.36
C GLU A 225 -14.88 12.76 -18.82
N ASN A 226 -13.86 13.58 -18.92
CA ASN A 226 -13.97 15.02 -19.27
C ASN A 226 -14.91 15.83 -18.33
N SER A 227 -15.06 15.40 -17.08
CA SER A 227 -15.89 16.04 -16.07
C SER A 227 -15.10 16.35 -14.82
N VAL A 228 -15.21 17.56 -14.31
CA VAL A 228 -14.69 17.95 -12.99
C VAL A 228 -15.72 17.79 -11.87
N ALA A 229 -16.82 17.10 -12.13
CA ALA A 229 -17.78 16.73 -11.09
C ALA A 229 -17.21 15.58 -10.25
N LEU A 230 -17.04 15.83 -8.96
CA LEU A 230 -16.47 14.84 -8.03
C LEU A 230 -17.47 13.70 -7.74
N ASN A 231 -16.93 12.47 -7.69
CA ASN A 231 -17.66 11.26 -7.28
C ASN A 231 -18.44 11.49 -5.97
N PRO A 232 -19.76 11.25 -5.95
CA PRO A 232 -20.61 11.49 -4.79
C PRO A 232 -20.15 10.78 -3.52
N ASN A 233 -19.57 9.57 -3.62
CA ASN A 233 -19.09 8.82 -2.46
C ASN A 233 -17.93 9.53 -1.75
N ILE A 234 -17.07 10.22 -2.47
CA ILE A 234 -16.02 11.04 -1.89
C ILE A 234 -16.58 12.39 -1.47
N LYS A 235 -17.33 13.05 -2.38
CA LYS A 235 -17.86 14.40 -2.17
C LYS A 235 -18.70 14.54 -0.89
N SER A 236 -19.53 13.54 -0.59
CA SER A 236 -20.44 13.57 0.57
C SER A 236 -19.72 13.49 1.92
N HIS A 237 -18.45 13.05 1.93
CA HIS A 237 -17.65 12.89 3.13
C HIS A 237 -16.56 13.96 3.30
N ILE A 238 -16.40 14.87 2.32
CA ILE A 238 -15.50 16.02 2.48
C ILE A 238 -16.09 16.98 3.51
N THR A 239 -15.29 17.33 4.51
CA THR A 239 -15.63 18.32 5.54
C THR A 239 -14.47 19.28 5.76
N ALA A 240 -14.66 20.34 6.53
CA ALA A 240 -13.57 21.23 6.92
C ALA A 240 -12.48 20.55 7.77
N GLN A 241 -12.74 19.33 8.24
CA GLN A 241 -11.77 18.49 8.97
C GLN A 241 -10.99 17.54 8.06
N THR A 242 -11.31 17.44 6.78
CA THR A 242 -10.50 16.73 5.79
C THR A 242 -9.07 17.29 5.82
N PRO A 243 -8.01 16.44 5.82
CA PRO A 243 -6.64 16.93 6.00
C PRO A 243 -6.17 17.83 4.86
N PRO A 244 -5.21 18.75 5.11
CA PRO A 244 -4.48 19.44 4.05
C PRO A 244 -3.95 18.44 3.03
N THR A 245 -4.11 18.74 1.73
CA THR A 245 -3.85 17.76 0.68
C THR A 245 -2.94 18.33 -0.41
N PHE A 246 -1.94 17.53 -0.81
CA PHE A 246 -1.11 17.75 -1.98
C PHE A 246 -1.59 16.82 -3.12
N LEU A 247 -1.80 17.37 -4.30
CA LEU A 247 -2.21 16.65 -5.50
C LEU A 247 -1.20 16.84 -6.61
N LEU A 248 -0.98 15.79 -7.40
CA LEU A 248 -0.16 15.88 -8.62
C LEU A 248 -0.72 14.96 -9.70
N GLN A 249 -0.83 15.49 -10.93
CA GLN A 249 -1.31 14.76 -12.10
C GLN A 249 -0.64 15.29 -13.37
N ASN A 250 -0.48 14.42 -14.37
CA ASN A 250 -0.06 14.81 -15.70
C ASN A 250 -1.26 14.90 -16.65
N GLU A 251 -1.23 15.86 -17.59
CA GLU A 251 -2.31 16.02 -18.58
C GLU A 251 -2.35 14.86 -19.59
N ASP A 252 -1.17 14.32 -19.94
CA ASP A 252 -1.00 13.20 -20.86
C ASP A 252 -1.16 11.82 -20.19
N ASP A 253 -1.73 11.76 -18.98
CA ASP A 253 -2.05 10.52 -18.33
C ASP A 253 -3.28 9.86 -18.98
N HIS A 254 -3.04 8.74 -19.67
CA HIS A 254 -4.08 7.98 -20.38
C HIS A 254 -4.71 6.86 -19.52
N VAL A 255 -4.28 6.70 -18.27
CA VAL A 255 -4.84 5.73 -17.34
C VAL A 255 -5.86 6.40 -16.43
N ASP A 256 -5.46 7.48 -15.78
CA ASP A 256 -6.31 8.29 -14.92
C ASP A 256 -6.19 9.77 -15.34
N SER A 257 -7.31 10.37 -15.68
CA SER A 257 -7.30 11.70 -16.30
C SER A 257 -7.06 12.82 -15.27
N ILE A 258 -6.57 13.96 -15.75
CA ILE A 258 -6.31 15.13 -14.89
C ILE A 258 -7.59 15.62 -14.19
N GLU A 259 -8.75 15.37 -14.77
CA GLU A 259 -10.06 15.70 -14.18
C GLU A 259 -10.28 15.03 -12.83
N ASP A 260 -9.66 13.87 -12.58
CA ASP A 260 -9.72 13.22 -11.27
C ASP A 260 -9.13 14.13 -10.18
N SER A 261 -7.91 14.61 -10.36
CA SER A 261 -7.29 15.57 -9.44
C SER A 261 -8.01 16.92 -9.38
N LEU A 262 -8.46 17.44 -10.53
CA LEU A 262 -9.20 18.70 -10.57
C LEU A 262 -10.54 18.62 -9.83
N SER A 263 -11.26 17.51 -9.98
CA SER A 263 -12.54 17.31 -9.30
C SER A 263 -12.38 17.28 -7.77
N TYR A 264 -11.35 16.59 -7.28
CA TYR A 264 -11.06 16.52 -5.85
C TYR A 264 -10.54 17.86 -5.31
N TYR A 265 -9.66 18.55 -6.05
CA TYR A 265 -9.23 19.91 -5.72
C TYR A 265 -10.42 20.85 -5.52
N MET A 266 -11.38 20.84 -6.44
CA MET A 266 -12.59 21.69 -6.34
C MET A 266 -13.46 21.30 -5.17
N GLY A 267 -13.57 20.02 -4.84
CA GLY A 267 -14.29 19.54 -3.66
C GLY A 267 -13.67 20.03 -2.36
N LEU A 268 -12.34 19.89 -2.21
CA LEU A 268 -11.60 20.35 -1.05
C LEU A 268 -11.66 21.87 -0.89
N LYS A 269 -11.48 22.62 -1.98
CA LYS A 269 -11.59 24.08 -1.99
C LYS A 269 -12.97 24.54 -1.53
N ALA A 270 -14.04 23.89 -2.01
CA ALA A 270 -15.42 24.22 -1.61
C ALA A 270 -15.68 24.01 -0.11
N ALA A 271 -14.96 23.08 0.53
CA ALA A 271 -15.00 22.80 1.96
C ALA A 271 -14.01 23.65 2.79
N ASN A 272 -13.28 24.59 2.17
CA ASN A 272 -12.19 25.38 2.77
C ASN A 272 -11.05 24.52 3.34
N VAL A 273 -10.77 23.38 2.76
CA VAL A 273 -9.62 22.55 3.07
C VAL A 273 -8.41 23.06 2.30
N PRO A 274 -7.25 23.30 2.95
CA PRO A 274 -6.02 23.67 2.26
C PRO A 274 -5.61 22.59 1.25
N VAL A 275 -5.42 22.98 0.00
CA VAL A 275 -5.06 22.05 -1.07
C VAL A 275 -4.07 22.69 -2.03
N GLU A 276 -3.02 21.96 -2.39
CA GLU A 276 -2.03 22.34 -3.40
C GLU A 276 -2.09 21.34 -4.55
N LEU A 277 -2.16 21.81 -5.80
CA LEU A 277 -2.22 21.00 -7.00
C LEU A 277 -1.09 21.35 -7.96
N HIS A 278 -0.34 20.37 -8.39
CA HIS A 278 0.66 20.47 -9.46
C HIS A 278 0.22 19.67 -10.67
N ALA A 279 0.10 20.35 -11.80
CA ALA A 279 -0.27 19.76 -13.07
C ALA A 279 0.87 19.93 -14.08
N TYR A 280 1.24 18.87 -14.77
CA TYR A 280 2.27 18.90 -15.82
C TYR A 280 1.67 18.47 -17.17
N ALA A 281 2.15 19.08 -18.24
CA ALA A 281 1.67 18.73 -19.59
C ALA A 281 2.10 17.33 -20.01
N GLN A 282 3.22 16.82 -19.46
CA GLN A 282 3.80 15.54 -19.84
C GLN A 282 4.36 14.80 -18.62
N GLY A 283 4.24 13.47 -18.65
CA GLY A 283 4.77 12.57 -17.63
C GLY A 283 4.07 11.22 -17.62
N GLY A 284 2.88 11.12 -18.21
CA GLY A 284 2.07 9.91 -18.25
C GLY A 284 1.66 9.43 -16.87
N HIS A 285 1.43 8.13 -16.75
CA HIS A 285 1.07 7.43 -15.51
C HIS A 285 2.25 6.65 -14.95
N ALA A 286 2.21 6.26 -13.66
CA ALA A 286 3.14 5.34 -13.00
C ALA A 286 4.63 5.75 -13.11
N PHE A 287 4.93 7.04 -12.95
CA PHE A 287 6.32 7.53 -13.01
C PHE A 287 7.10 7.31 -11.69
N GLY A 288 6.45 7.21 -10.54
CA GLY A 288 7.08 7.02 -9.22
C GLY A 288 8.19 8.04 -8.94
N LEU A 289 9.34 7.55 -8.44
CA LEU A 289 10.57 8.34 -8.26
C LEU A 289 11.56 8.18 -9.41
N ARG A 290 11.20 7.45 -10.47
CA ARG A 290 12.14 7.11 -11.53
C ARG A 290 12.53 8.34 -12.33
N PRO A 291 13.84 8.58 -12.51
CA PRO A 291 14.32 9.80 -13.13
C PRO A 291 13.92 9.88 -14.62
N SER A 292 13.45 11.04 -15.01
CA SER A 292 13.21 11.40 -16.40
C SER A 292 13.74 12.79 -16.67
N LYS A 293 13.73 13.23 -17.94
CA LYS A 293 14.08 14.61 -18.32
C LYS A 293 12.89 15.57 -18.19
N LEU A 294 11.72 15.07 -17.82
CA LEU A 294 10.49 15.86 -17.71
C LEU A 294 10.44 16.59 -16.36
N PRO A 295 9.83 17.78 -16.32
CA PRO A 295 9.69 18.57 -15.10
C PRO A 295 9.02 17.82 -13.93
N VAL A 296 8.14 16.87 -14.23
CA VAL A 296 7.44 16.05 -13.22
C VAL A 296 8.42 15.29 -12.32
N SER A 297 9.63 14.94 -12.78
CA SER A 297 10.65 14.28 -11.94
C SER A 297 11.07 15.11 -10.72
N GLY A 298 10.76 16.40 -10.69
CA GLY A 298 10.99 17.29 -9.53
C GLY A 298 9.90 17.24 -8.46
N TRP A 299 8.90 16.38 -8.58
CA TRP A 299 7.78 16.33 -7.65
C TRP A 299 8.18 16.02 -6.19
N PRO A 300 9.19 15.20 -5.88
CA PRO A 300 9.54 14.94 -4.49
C PRO A 300 10.00 16.18 -3.74
N GLN A 301 10.71 17.10 -4.42
CA GLN A 301 11.13 18.37 -3.85
C GLN A 301 9.96 19.32 -3.59
N LEU A 302 8.89 19.24 -4.40
CA LEU A 302 7.66 20.02 -4.16
C LEU A 302 6.94 19.51 -2.90
N VAL A 303 6.80 18.19 -2.75
CA VAL A 303 6.23 17.58 -1.54
C VAL A 303 7.05 17.95 -0.31
N GLU A 304 8.39 17.89 -0.38
CA GLU A 304 9.27 18.26 0.74
C GLU A 304 9.04 19.72 1.16
N LYS A 305 8.99 20.65 0.20
CA LYS A 305 8.68 22.07 0.47
C LYS A 305 7.29 22.25 1.08
N TRP A 306 6.29 21.59 0.50
CA TRP A 306 4.92 21.64 1.00
C TRP A 306 4.81 21.12 2.43
N LEU A 307 5.42 19.99 2.77
CA LEU A 307 5.47 19.44 4.12
C LEU A 307 6.12 20.42 5.11
N GLY A 308 7.17 21.15 4.68
CA GLY A 308 7.75 22.26 5.46
C GLY A 308 6.76 23.41 5.68
N THR A 309 6.01 23.79 4.63
CA THR A 309 5.03 24.88 4.69
C THR A 309 3.90 24.60 5.68
N ILE A 310 3.44 23.36 5.76
CA ILE A 310 2.37 22.94 6.69
C ILE A 310 2.92 22.47 8.05
N GLY A 311 4.24 22.61 8.32
CA GLY A 311 4.86 22.33 9.62
C GLY A 311 5.04 20.86 9.96
N MET A 312 4.91 19.94 8.99
CA MET A 312 5.09 18.51 9.22
C MET A 312 6.55 18.12 9.35
N ILE A 313 7.42 18.76 8.57
CA ILE A 313 8.88 18.62 8.69
C ILE A 313 9.51 19.98 8.91
N SER A 314 10.71 20.03 9.50
CA SER A 314 11.48 21.28 9.58
C SER A 314 12.11 21.58 8.22
N PRO A 315 12.13 22.85 7.78
CA PRO A 315 12.80 23.30 6.56
C PRO A 315 14.29 22.95 6.54
#